data_e72cae27724ef652eb57d55b8815be96
#
_entry.id   e72cae27724ef652eb57d55b8815be96
#
_cell.length_a   1.000
_cell.length_b   1.000
_cell.length_c   1.000
_cell.angle_alpha   90.00
_cell.angle_beta   90.00
_cell.angle_gamma   90.00
#
_symmetry.space_group_name_H-M   'P 1'
#
loop_
_entity.id
_entity.type
_entity.pdbx_description
1 polymer ?
#
loop_
_entity_poly.entity_id
_entity_poly.type
_entity_poly.pdbx_seq_one_letter_code
_entity_poly.pdbx_strand_id
1 'polypeptide(L)'
;MKTHDLLVIGAGPGGYVAAIRGAQMGLDVACVEAEPKLGGTCLRVGCIPSKALLESSERFLEARHNLAKFGVKVGQVELDLPTMLARKDDVVKNLTDGIAFLFKKNKVTRYTGHAKFVSPHQIEVEG
;
A
#
# COMPACT_ATOMS: atom_id res chain seq x y z
N MET A 1 0.66 -4.31 -29.97
CA MET A 1 1.75 -3.91 -29.08
C MET A 1 1.49 -2.46 -28.65
N LYS A 2 1.57 -2.14 -27.36
CA LYS A 2 1.45 -0.76 -26.86
C LYS A 2 2.84 -0.25 -26.53
N THR A 3 3.07 1.04 -26.74
CA THR A 3 4.37 1.70 -26.47
C THR A 3 4.17 2.73 -25.37
N HIS A 4 5.12 2.84 -24.46
CA HIS A 4 5.17 3.83 -23.39
C HIS A 4 6.58 4.41 -23.29
N ASP A 5 6.70 5.65 -22.82
CA ASP A 5 8.00 6.29 -22.58
C ASP A 5 8.72 5.64 -21.38
N LEU A 6 7.95 5.21 -20.38
CA LEU A 6 8.45 4.54 -19.17
C LEU A 6 7.52 3.39 -18.80
N LEU A 7 8.10 2.22 -18.59
CA LEU A 7 7.40 1.08 -18.04
C LEU A 7 8.06 0.65 -16.72
N VAL A 8 7.26 0.62 -15.65
CA VAL A 8 7.70 0.24 -14.30
C VAL A 8 7.18 -1.16 -13.99
N ILE A 9 8.06 -2.05 -13.54
CA ILE A 9 7.70 -3.39 -13.12
C ILE A 9 7.63 -3.44 -11.59
N GLY A 10 6.43 -3.75 -11.09
CA GLY A 10 6.13 -3.79 -9.67
C GLY A 10 5.63 -2.44 -9.11
N ALA A 11 4.50 -2.47 -8.41
CA ALA A 11 3.87 -1.30 -7.78
C ALA A 11 4.12 -1.23 -6.28
N GLY A 12 5.27 -1.68 -5.81
CA GLY A 12 5.75 -1.41 -4.46
C GLY A 12 6.18 0.05 -4.27
N PRO A 13 6.68 0.46 -3.09
CA PRO A 13 7.01 1.87 -2.79
C PRO A 13 7.94 2.52 -3.79
N GLY A 14 8.96 1.84 -4.28
CA GLY A 14 9.83 2.36 -5.35
C GLY A 14 9.09 2.51 -6.69
N GLY A 15 8.30 1.51 -7.05
CA GLY A 15 7.60 1.45 -8.33
C GLY A 15 6.48 2.47 -8.45
N TYR A 16 5.54 2.54 -7.50
CA TYR A 16 4.45 3.50 -7.62
C TYR A 16 4.93 4.95 -7.53
N VAL A 17 5.96 5.23 -6.73
CA VAL A 17 6.55 6.57 -6.67
C VAL A 17 7.18 6.95 -8.01
N ALA A 18 7.97 6.05 -8.60
CA ALA A 18 8.60 6.27 -9.91
C ALA A 18 7.55 6.48 -11.02
N ALA A 19 6.51 5.63 -11.05
CA ALA A 19 5.46 5.71 -12.06
C ALA A 19 4.67 7.04 -11.96
N ILE A 20 4.25 7.42 -10.75
CA ILE A 20 3.53 8.69 -10.53
C ILE A 20 4.42 9.87 -10.89
N ARG A 21 5.69 9.85 -10.46
CA ARG A 21 6.62 10.96 -10.75
C ARG A 21 6.91 11.09 -12.24
N GLY A 22 7.16 9.98 -12.92
CA GLY A 22 7.35 9.97 -14.39
C GLY A 22 6.15 10.60 -15.11
N ALA A 23 4.94 10.21 -14.73
CA ALA A 23 3.71 10.77 -15.30
C ALA A 23 3.54 12.28 -15.00
N GLN A 24 3.90 12.74 -13.80
CA GLN A 24 3.90 14.17 -13.45
C GLN A 24 4.92 14.99 -14.25
N MET A 25 5.97 14.35 -14.76
CA MET A 25 6.95 14.95 -15.65
C MET A 25 6.52 14.98 -17.12
N GLY A 26 5.34 14.48 -17.42
CA GLY A 26 4.75 14.48 -18.76
C GLY A 26 5.04 13.24 -19.60
N LEU A 27 5.63 12.20 -19.02
CA LEU A 27 5.87 10.93 -19.73
C LEU A 27 4.57 10.11 -19.84
N ASP A 28 4.45 9.34 -20.92
CA ASP A 28 3.48 8.25 -21.01
C ASP A 28 4.00 7.05 -20.22
N VAL A 29 3.38 6.78 -19.06
CA VAL A 29 3.87 5.80 -18.10
C VAL A 29 2.90 4.63 -17.96
N ALA A 30 3.47 3.42 -17.98
CA ALA A 30 2.78 2.21 -17.56
C ALA A 30 3.45 1.58 -16.34
N CYS A 31 2.65 0.86 -15.55
CA CYS A 31 3.12 0.04 -14.43
C CYS A 31 2.50 -1.35 -14.51
N VAL A 32 3.34 -2.37 -14.41
CA VAL A 32 2.90 -3.78 -14.34
C VAL A 32 2.95 -4.25 -12.90
N GLU A 33 1.86 -4.82 -12.41
CA GLU A 33 1.77 -5.39 -11.06
C GLU A 33 1.05 -6.74 -11.10
N ALA A 34 1.68 -7.75 -10.52
CA ALA A 34 1.13 -9.09 -10.49
C ALA A 34 -0.06 -9.23 -9.53
N GLU A 35 -0.04 -8.44 -8.46
CA GLU A 35 -1.04 -8.51 -7.42
C GLU A 35 -2.27 -7.63 -7.70
N PRO A 36 -3.44 -8.02 -7.19
CA PRO A 36 -4.68 -7.27 -7.43
C PRO A 36 -4.70 -5.88 -6.78
N LYS A 37 -3.87 -5.65 -5.74
CA LYS A 37 -3.75 -4.35 -5.08
C LYS A 37 -2.36 -3.77 -5.26
N LEU A 38 -2.29 -2.46 -5.52
CA LEU A 38 -1.05 -1.71 -5.59
C LEU A 38 -0.46 -1.46 -4.19
N GLY A 39 0.82 -1.11 -4.12
CA GLY A 39 1.49 -0.77 -2.87
C GLY A 39 2.55 -1.78 -2.42
N GLY A 40 2.63 -2.93 -3.07
CA GLY A 40 3.63 -3.96 -2.80
C GLY A 40 3.55 -4.55 -1.40
N THR A 41 4.60 -5.22 -0.99
CA THR A 41 4.71 -5.87 0.33
C THR A 41 4.51 -4.88 1.47
N CYS A 42 5.09 -3.67 1.39
CA CYS A 42 5.01 -2.68 2.46
C CYS A 42 3.56 -2.30 2.80
N LEU A 43 2.75 -1.93 1.80
CA LEU A 43 1.38 -1.48 2.05
C LEU A 43 0.43 -2.65 2.34
N ARG A 44 0.63 -3.79 1.68
CA ARG A 44 -0.33 -4.89 1.73
C ARG A 44 -0.15 -5.80 2.93
N VAL A 45 1.08 -6.19 3.25
CA VAL A 45 1.37 -7.25 4.22
C VAL A 45 2.54 -6.95 5.16
N GLY A 46 3.20 -5.81 5.02
CA GLY A 46 4.42 -5.44 5.75
C GLY A 46 4.26 -4.20 6.63
N CYS A 47 4.88 -3.10 6.20
CA CYS A 47 5.03 -1.86 7.00
C CYS A 47 3.71 -1.33 7.54
N ILE A 48 2.69 -1.25 6.70
CA ILE A 48 1.42 -0.61 7.05
C ILE A 48 0.59 -1.47 8.02
N PRO A 49 0.27 -2.74 7.71
CA PRO A 49 -0.49 -3.54 8.65
C PRO A 49 0.23 -3.74 9.99
N SER A 50 1.56 -3.89 10.00
CA SER A 50 2.31 -4.02 11.26
C SER A 50 2.23 -2.76 12.10
N LYS A 51 2.36 -1.56 11.54
CA LYS A 51 2.25 -0.29 12.27
C LYS A 51 0.82 -0.05 12.78
N ALA A 52 -0.18 -0.41 11.99
CA ALA A 52 -1.58 -0.31 12.45
C ALA A 52 -1.85 -1.20 13.67
N LEU A 53 -1.29 -2.42 13.69
CA LEU A 53 -1.42 -3.32 14.84
C LEU A 53 -0.60 -2.84 16.04
N LEU A 54 0.62 -2.35 15.84
CA LEU A 54 1.46 -1.78 16.90
C LEU A 54 0.77 -0.59 17.56
N GLU A 55 0.23 0.34 16.78
CA GLU A 55 -0.52 1.48 17.34
C GLU A 55 -1.70 1.02 18.20
N SER A 56 -2.46 0.03 17.74
CA SER A 56 -3.59 -0.50 18.51
C SER A 56 -3.12 -1.17 19.82
N SER A 57 -2.02 -1.92 19.78
CA SER A 57 -1.45 -2.56 20.98
C SER A 57 -0.90 -1.55 21.96
N GLU A 58 -0.29 -0.45 21.50
CA GLU A 58 0.18 0.65 22.35
C GLU A 58 -0.98 1.32 23.05
N ARG A 59 -2.10 1.61 22.35
CA ARG A 59 -3.32 2.16 22.95
C ARG A 59 -3.89 1.26 24.05
N PHE A 60 -3.91 -0.04 23.82
CA PHE A 60 -4.34 -1.02 24.81
C PHE A 60 -3.45 -1.00 26.07
N LEU A 61 -2.12 -1.02 25.88
CA LEU A 61 -1.17 -0.97 26.99
C LEU A 61 -1.21 0.35 27.74
N GLU A 62 -1.36 1.47 27.04
CA GLU A 62 -1.52 2.80 27.65
C GLU A 62 -2.76 2.83 28.54
N ALA A 63 -3.90 2.38 28.01
CA ALA A 63 -5.15 2.34 28.78
C ALA A 63 -5.03 1.42 30.01
N ARG A 64 -4.36 0.28 29.88
CA ARG A 64 -4.26 -0.72 30.95
C ARG A 64 -3.26 -0.36 32.04
N HIS A 65 -2.15 0.31 31.72
CA HIS A 65 -1.02 0.46 32.64
C HIS A 65 -0.56 1.90 32.88
N ASN A 66 -0.77 2.81 31.96
CA ASN A 66 -0.08 4.09 31.99
C ASN A 66 -0.95 5.29 32.37
N LEU A 67 -2.26 5.23 32.19
CA LEU A 67 -3.13 6.38 32.40
C LEU A 67 -3.24 6.81 33.88
N ALA A 68 -3.04 5.88 34.81
CA ALA A 68 -3.12 6.17 36.24
C ALA A 68 -2.12 7.26 36.71
N LYS A 69 -0.93 7.31 36.12
CA LYS A 69 0.09 8.33 36.42
C LYS A 69 -0.31 9.75 35.99
N PHE A 70 -1.29 9.86 35.09
CA PHE A 70 -1.88 11.15 34.68
C PHE A 70 -3.16 11.48 35.42
N GLY A 71 -3.49 10.74 36.49
CA GLY A 71 -4.71 10.93 37.26
C GLY A 71 -5.97 10.39 36.59
N VAL A 72 -5.84 9.62 35.49
CA VAL A 72 -6.97 9.02 34.78
C VAL A 72 -7.21 7.62 35.34
N LYS A 73 -8.38 7.41 35.92
CA LYS A 73 -8.82 6.10 36.40
C LYS A 73 -9.56 5.38 35.28
N VAL A 74 -9.09 4.20 34.94
CA VAL A 74 -9.70 3.34 33.92
C VAL A 74 -10.18 2.06 34.62
N GLY A 75 -11.39 1.62 34.30
CA GLY A 75 -11.93 0.33 34.76
C GLY A 75 -11.26 -0.85 34.05
N GLN A 76 -12.02 -1.93 33.90
CA GLN A 76 -11.53 -3.10 33.17
C GLN A 76 -11.30 -2.75 31.69
N VAL A 77 -10.10 -3.04 31.21
CA VAL A 77 -9.74 -2.84 29.79
C VAL A 77 -9.70 -4.20 29.11
N GLU A 78 -10.51 -4.37 28.10
CA GLU A 78 -10.60 -5.60 27.32
C GLU A 78 -10.15 -5.37 25.89
N LEU A 79 -9.65 -6.41 25.23
CA LEU A 79 -9.24 -6.38 23.83
C LEU A 79 -10.35 -6.97 22.97
N ASP A 80 -10.87 -6.17 22.04
CA ASP A 80 -11.68 -6.63 20.91
C ASP A 80 -10.76 -6.89 19.71
N LEU A 81 -10.22 -8.10 19.62
CA LEU A 81 -9.29 -8.50 18.56
C LEU A 81 -9.93 -8.42 17.16
N PRO A 82 -11.18 -8.86 16.93
CA PRO A 82 -11.84 -8.68 15.64
C PRO A 82 -11.87 -7.24 15.16
N THR A 83 -12.25 -6.30 16.01
CA THR A 83 -12.25 -4.86 15.68
C THR A 83 -10.86 -4.32 15.40
N MET A 84 -9.85 -4.74 16.17
CA MET A 84 -8.46 -4.37 15.94
C MET A 84 -7.96 -4.84 14.56
N LEU A 85 -8.29 -6.07 14.16
CA LEU A 85 -7.92 -6.61 12.86
C LEU A 85 -8.67 -5.91 11.72
N ALA A 86 -9.96 -5.65 11.88
CA ALA A 86 -10.77 -4.92 10.90
C ALA A 86 -10.19 -3.50 10.66
N ARG A 87 -9.82 -2.77 11.73
CA ARG A 87 -9.15 -1.47 11.59
C ARG A 87 -7.86 -1.58 10.78
N LYS A 88 -7.03 -2.59 11.02
CA LYS A 88 -5.82 -2.85 10.23
C LYS A 88 -6.15 -3.03 8.75
N ASP A 89 -7.18 -3.82 8.43
CA ASP A 89 -7.61 -4.07 7.05
C ASP A 89 -8.13 -2.79 6.38
N ASP A 90 -8.86 -1.95 7.09
CA ASP A 90 -9.33 -0.64 6.61
C ASP A 90 -8.16 0.31 6.30
N VAL A 91 -7.13 0.36 7.14
CA VAL A 91 -5.94 1.16 6.90
C VAL A 91 -5.23 0.70 5.62
N VAL A 92 -5.03 -0.61 5.47
CA VAL A 92 -4.42 -1.19 4.26
C VAL A 92 -5.25 -0.87 3.02
N LYS A 93 -6.57 -1.05 3.10
CA LYS A 93 -7.48 -0.75 2.00
C LYS A 93 -7.40 0.71 1.58
N ASN A 94 -7.49 1.64 2.52
CA ASN A 94 -7.47 3.07 2.24
C ASN A 94 -6.16 3.49 1.55
N LEU A 95 -5.02 2.97 1.98
CA LEU A 95 -3.73 3.31 1.38
C LEU A 95 -3.55 2.67 -0.01
N THR A 96 -3.93 1.42 -0.20
CA THR A 96 -3.84 0.76 -1.51
C THR A 96 -4.80 1.40 -2.53
N ASP A 97 -6.01 1.75 -2.12
CA ASP A 97 -6.97 2.49 -2.95
C ASP A 97 -6.45 3.90 -3.28
N GLY A 98 -5.76 4.54 -2.33
CA GLY A 98 -5.09 5.83 -2.55
C GLY A 98 -4.04 5.78 -3.65
N ILE A 99 -3.23 4.72 -3.72
CA ILE A 99 -2.27 4.54 -4.82
C ILE A 99 -3.00 4.34 -6.15
N ALA A 100 -4.05 3.53 -6.17
CA ALA A 100 -4.86 3.33 -7.39
C ALA A 100 -5.50 4.64 -7.88
N PHE A 101 -5.99 5.47 -6.96
CA PHE A 101 -6.49 6.81 -7.27
C PHE A 101 -5.40 7.71 -7.88
N LEU A 102 -4.18 7.70 -7.29
CA LEU A 102 -3.06 8.48 -7.80
C LEU A 102 -2.63 8.02 -9.20
N PHE A 103 -2.64 6.73 -9.49
CA PHE A 103 -2.40 6.21 -10.83
C PHE A 103 -3.43 6.76 -11.82
N LYS A 104 -4.71 6.67 -11.48
CA LYS A 104 -5.79 7.20 -12.32
C LYS A 104 -5.67 8.72 -12.53
N LYS A 105 -5.42 9.48 -11.44
CA LYS A 105 -5.26 10.95 -11.49
C LYS A 105 -4.12 11.38 -12.40
N ASN A 106 -2.99 10.66 -12.36
CA ASN A 106 -1.80 10.96 -13.16
C ASN A 106 -1.78 10.21 -14.51
N LYS A 107 -2.85 9.51 -14.87
CA LYS A 107 -2.98 8.76 -16.13
C LYS A 107 -1.91 7.67 -16.32
N VAL A 108 -1.41 7.08 -15.23
CA VAL A 108 -0.54 5.92 -15.30
C VAL A 108 -1.35 4.72 -15.78
N THR A 109 -0.94 4.11 -16.88
CA THR A 109 -1.56 2.88 -17.40
C THR A 109 -1.17 1.70 -16.50
N ARG A 110 -2.16 0.98 -16.00
CA ARG A 110 -1.92 -0.22 -15.18
C ARG A 110 -2.13 -1.47 -16.02
N TYR A 111 -1.14 -2.37 -15.96
CA TYR A 111 -1.25 -3.75 -16.41
C TYR A 111 -1.19 -4.69 -15.22
N THR A 112 -2.09 -5.66 -15.18
CA THR A 112 -2.11 -6.69 -14.12
C THR A 112 -1.55 -7.97 -14.68
N GLY A 113 -0.58 -8.57 -14.01
CA GLY A 113 0.06 -9.81 -14.42
C GLY A 113 1.56 -9.82 -14.13
N HIS A 114 2.19 -10.91 -14.49
CA HIS A 114 3.64 -11.08 -14.36
C HIS A 114 4.36 -10.53 -15.59
N ALA A 115 5.33 -9.65 -15.33
CA ALA A 115 6.15 -9.04 -16.38
C ALA A 115 7.39 -9.88 -16.68
N LYS A 116 7.67 -10.09 -17.98
CA LYS A 116 8.84 -10.81 -18.46
C LYS A 116 9.51 -10.03 -19.57
N PHE A 117 10.82 -9.82 -19.48
CA PHE A 117 11.59 -9.25 -20.58
C PHE A 117 11.70 -10.23 -21.75
N VAL A 118 11.29 -9.80 -22.94
CA VAL A 118 11.51 -10.53 -24.19
C VAL A 118 12.61 -9.90 -25.03
N SER A 119 12.93 -8.62 -24.78
CA SER A 119 14.09 -7.91 -25.34
C SER A 119 14.45 -6.73 -24.42
N PRO A 120 15.55 -5.99 -24.66
CA PRO A 120 15.91 -4.81 -23.85
C PRO A 120 14.84 -3.73 -23.74
N HIS A 121 13.91 -3.67 -24.72
CA HIS A 121 12.86 -2.66 -24.79
C HIS A 121 11.45 -3.25 -24.92
N GLN A 122 11.29 -4.56 -24.67
CA GLN A 122 10.00 -5.22 -24.77
C GLN A 122 9.74 -6.10 -23.57
N ILE A 123 8.53 -5.98 -23.06
CA ILE A 123 8.03 -6.75 -21.92
C ILE A 123 6.74 -7.43 -22.34
N GLU A 124 6.64 -8.71 -22.05
CA GLU A 124 5.40 -9.48 -22.09
C GLU A 124 4.76 -9.49 -20.70
N VAL A 125 3.45 -9.36 -20.64
CA VAL A 125 2.67 -9.44 -19.41
C VAL A 125 1.74 -10.64 -19.51
N GLU A 126 1.97 -11.61 -18.61
CA GLU A 126 1.16 -12.82 -18.49
C GLU A 126 0.18 -12.66 -17.32
N GLY A 127 -1.13 -12.83 -17.58
CA GLY A 127 -2.18 -12.73 -16.56
C GLY A 127 -3.55 -12.45 -17.13
#